data_a8511d2f7a11d44d6277ea46ffec364e
#
_entry.id   a8511d2f7a11d44d6277ea46ffec364e
#
_cell.length_a   1.000
_cell.length_b   1.000
_cell.length_c   1.000
_cell.angle_alpha   90.00
_cell.angle_beta   90.00
_cell.angle_gamma   90.00
#
_symmetry.space_group_name_H-M   'P 1'
#
loop_
_entity.id
_entity.type
_entity.pdbx_description
1 polymer ?
#
loop_
_entity_poly.entity_id
_entity_poly.type
_entity_poly.pdbx_seq_one_letter_code
_entity_poly.pdbx_strand_id
1 'polypeptide(L)'
;MYTQAIDLAPGANPVRPEAASARDAAFEAAIAQDRKVEAQDWMPEGYRKTLVRQISQHAHSEVVGMLPEGNWVTRAPSLKRKAILLAKIQDEGGHGLYLYAAAETLGVARDDLIDALLSGRAKYSSIFNYPAPSWADMGAIGWLVDGAAIMNQILSLIHI
;
A
#
# COMPACT_ATOMS: atom_id res chain seq x y z
N MET A 1 -6.51 -7.64 -11.64
CA MET A 1 -5.53 -7.92 -12.71
C MET A 1 -4.78 -6.63 -13.00
N TYR A 2 -3.58 -6.48 -12.48
CA TYR A 2 -2.74 -5.32 -12.71
C TYR A 2 -2.20 -5.39 -14.13
N THR A 3 -2.93 -4.84 -15.08
CA THR A 3 -2.46 -4.63 -16.44
C THR A 3 -2.59 -3.17 -16.81
N GLN A 4 -1.82 -2.32 -16.13
CA GLN A 4 -1.20 -1.22 -16.83
C GLN A 4 0.28 -1.55 -16.83
N ALA A 5 0.72 -2.19 -17.92
CA ALA A 5 2.10 -2.17 -18.30
C ALA A 5 2.57 -0.70 -18.19
N ILE A 6 3.65 -0.50 -17.49
CA ILE A 6 4.38 0.77 -17.58
C ILE A 6 4.68 0.90 -19.07
N ASP A 7 4.02 1.85 -19.74
CA ASP A 7 4.38 2.25 -21.09
C ASP A 7 5.78 2.86 -21.03
N LEU A 8 6.77 1.97 -21.10
CA LEU A 8 8.10 2.37 -21.47
C LEU A 8 8.01 2.64 -22.98
N ALA A 9 8.05 3.92 -23.34
CA ALA A 9 8.15 4.33 -24.72
C ALA A 9 9.26 3.51 -25.41
N PRO A 10 8.97 2.82 -26.54
CA PRO A 10 9.97 2.04 -27.22
C PRO A 10 11.07 2.97 -27.73
N GLY A 11 12.25 2.89 -27.14
CA GLY A 11 13.43 3.64 -27.57
C GLY A 11 14.18 4.44 -26.51
N ALA A 12 13.66 4.62 -25.31
CA ALA A 12 14.44 5.14 -24.20
C ALA A 12 15.25 4.00 -23.57
N ASN A 13 16.43 3.71 -24.15
CA ASN A 13 17.47 3.02 -23.39
C ASN A 13 17.69 3.88 -22.13
N PRO A 14 17.51 3.37 -20.89
CA PRO A 14 17.85 4.14 -19.72
C PRO A 14 19.35 4.40 -19.84
N VAL A 15 19.71 5.67 -20.10
CA VAL A 15 21.10 6.11 -19.95
C VAL A 15 21.45 5.76 -18.51
N ARG A 16 22.29 4.74 -18.35
CA ARG A 16 22.83 4.39 -17.05
C ARG A 16 23.50 5.64 -16.52
N PRO A 17 23.06 6.21 -15.40
CA PRO A 17 23.73 7.38 -14.83
C PRO A 17 25.20 6.99 -14.66
N GLU A 18 26.08 7.86 -15.12
CA GLU A 18 27.52 7.73 -14.92
C GLU A 18 27.78 7.37 -13.46
N ALA A 19 28.59 6.33 -13.25
CA ALA A 19 29.07 5.75 -12.03
C ALA A 19 28.18 5.99 -10.78
N ALA A 20 27.45 4.96 -10.39
CA ALA A 20 26.71 4.97 -9.12
C ALA A 20 27.59 5.65 -8.05
N SER A 21 27.01 6.62 -7.34
CA SER A 21 27.74 7.30 -6.27
C SER A 21 28.24 6.27 -5.26
N ALA A 22 29.28 6.55 -4.53
CA ALA A 22 29.75 5.63 -3.48
C ALA A 22 28.63 5.30 -2.47
N ARG A 23 27.64 6.21 -2.31
CA ARG A 23 26.46 6.00 -1.47
C ARG A 23 25.48 5.01 -2.10
N ASP A 24 25.27 5.06 -3.43
CA ASP A 24 24.43 4.08 -4.14
C ASP A 24 25.02 2.68 -4.02
N ALA A 25 26.32 2.55 -4.23
CA ALA A 25 27.02 1.26 -4.09
C ALA A 25 26.96 0.71 -2.65
N ALA A 26 27.08 1.58 -1.64
CA ALA A 26 26.94 1.19 -0.24
C ALA A 26 25.52 0.77 0.10
N PHE A 27 24.52 1.45 -0.45
CA PHE A 27 23.10 1.08 -0.30
C PHE A 27 22.80 -0.28 -0.94
N GLU A 28 23.23 -0.50 -2.19
CA GLU A 28 23.06 -1.78 -2.88
C GLU A 28 23.73 -2.92 -2.13
N ALA A 29 24.94 -2.69 -1.59
CA ALA A 29 25.64 -3.68 -0.78
C ALA A 29 24.92 -3.99 0.52
N ALA A 30 24.26 -3.01 1.15
CA ALA A 30 23.46 -3.20 2.35
C ALA A 30 22.22 -4.07 2.05
N ILE A 31 21.52 -3.79 0.96
CA ILE A 31 20.38 -4.59 0.49
C ILE A 31 20.81 -6.03 0.16
N ALA A 32 21.92 -6.21 -0.56
CA ALA A 32 22.46 -7.53 -0.90
C ALA A 32 22.86 -8.38 0.34
N GLN A 33 23.07 -7.73 1.48
CA GLN A 33 23.38 -8.38 2.76
C GLN A 33 22.14 -8.51 3.67
N ASP A 34 20.94 -8.32 3.16
CA ASP A 34 19.68 -8.33 3.92
C ASP A 34 19.68 -7.37 5.12
N ARG A 35 20.43 -6.26 5.04
CA ARG A 35 20.42 -5.25 6.08
C ARG A 35 19.15 -4.43 6.00
N LYS A 36 18.53 -4.23 7.15
CA LYS A 36 17.38 -3.31 7.26
C LYS A 36 17.78 -1.88 6.87
N VAL A 37 16.89 -1.21 6.17
CA VAL A 37 16.98 0.20 5.83
C VAL A 37 15.95 0.95 6.68
N GLU A 38 16.43 1.84 7.53
CA GLU A 38 15.57 2.67 8.39
C GLU A 38 15.17 3.97 7.65
N ALA A 39 14.08 4.61 8.09
CA ALA A 39 13.54 5.80 7.43
C ALA A 39 14.56 6.97 7.37
N GLN A 40 15.43 7.08 8.38
CA GLN A 40 16.49 8.08 8.48
C GLN A 40 17.75 7.73 7.70
N ASP A 41 17.89 6.48 7.25
CA ASP A 41 19.04 6.07 6.46
C ASP A 41 19.03 6.77 5.11
N TRP A 42 20.25 6.99 4.61
CA TRP A 42 20.35 7.43 3.24
C TRP A 42 19.90 6.35 2.28
N MET A 43 19.03 6.73 1.36
CA MET A 43 18.57 5.85 0.28
C MET A 43 18.47 6.64 -1.03
N PRO A 44 18.65 5.99 -2.20
CA PRO A 44 18.45 6.64 -3.48
C PRO A 44 17.05 7.26 -3.59
N GLU A 45 16.96 8.43 -4.23
CA GLU A 45 15.68 9.14 -4.37
C GLU A 45 14.60 8.29 -5.05
N GLY A 46 14.98 7.51 -6.06
CA GLY A 46 14.07 6.60 -6.76
C GLY A 46 13.50 5.51 -5.84
N TYR A 47 14.34 4.98 -4.93
CA TYR A 47 13.91 4.02 -3.93
C TYR A 47 12.93 4.67 -2.94
N ARG A 48 13.28 5.82 -2.36
CA ARG A 48 12.41 6.57 -1.43
C ARG A 48 11.05 6.90 -2.05
N LYS A 49 11.04 7.41 -3.28
CA LYS A 49 9.79 7.71 -4.01
C LYS A 49 8.92 6.46 -4.22
N THR A 50 9.54 5.34 -4.55
CA THR A 50 8.84 4.08 -4.75
C THR A 50 8.25 3.58 -3.43
N LEU A 51 9.01 3.63 -2.35
CA LEU A 51 8.59 3.23 -1.02
C LEU A 51 7.42 4.09 -0.53
N VAL A 52 7.53 5.42 -0.60
CA VAL A 52 6.44 6.34 -0.26
C VAL A 52 5.20 6.04 -1.07
N ARG A 53 5.32 5.82 -2.38
CA ARG A 53 4.19 5.48 -3.25
C ARG A 53 3.51 4.17 -2.83
N GLN A 54 4.29 3.13 -2.52
CA GLN A 54 3.74 1.84 -2.10
C GLN A 54 3.01 1.94 -0.76
N ILE A 55 3.64 2.55 0.24
CA ILE A 55 3.05 2.74 1.57
C ILE A 55 1.78 3.59 1.48
N SER A 56 1.83 4.72 0.76
CA SER A 56 0.67 5.61 0.62
C SER A 56 -0.49 4.93 -0.11
N GLN A 57 -0.22 4.22 -1.19
CA GLN A 57 -1.25 3.49 -1.94
C GLN A 57 -1.88 2.38 -1.09
N HIS A 58 -1.09 1.73 -0.24
CA HIS A 58 -1.59 0.74 0.70
C HIS A 58 -2.47 1.42 1.77
N ALA A 59 -1.98 2.49 2.41
CA ALA A 59 -2.76 3.26 3.39
C ALA A 59 -4.13 3.71 2.83
N HIS A 60 -4.14 4.23 1.59
CA HIS A 60 -5.39 4.58 0.90
C HIS A 60 -6.30 3.37 0.69
N SER A 61 -5.73 2.21 0.36
CA SER A 61 -6.49 0.97 0.16
C SER A 61 -7.14 0.49 1.45
N GLU A 62 -6.45 0.56 2.58
CA GLU A 62 -6.98 0.23 3.90
C GLU A 62 -8.19 1.13 4.25
N VAL A 63 -8.01 2.44 4.11
CA VAL A 63 -9.09 3.41 4.43
C VAL A 63 -10.30 3.25 3.50
N VAL A 64 -10.08 3.06 2.20
CA VAL A 64 -11.18 2.86 1.24
C VAL A 64 -11.83 1.48 1.41
N GLY A 65 -11.05 0.46 1.76
CA GLY A 65 -11.51 -0.91 2.03
C GLY A 65 -12.55 -0.99 3.17
N MET A 66 -12.50 -0.07 4.12
CA MET A 66 -13.52 0.03 5.18
C MET A 66 -14.95 0.24 4.63
N LEU A 67 -15.11 0.86 3.47
CA LEU A 67 -16.43 1.21 2.93
C LEU A 67 -17.27 -0.01 2.51
N PRO A 68 -16.80 -0.94 1.67
CA PRO A 68 -17.56 -2.15 1.33
C PRO A 68 -17.84 -3.01 2.57
N GLU A 69 -16.93 -3.11 3.50
CA GLU A 69 -17.10 -3.84 4.75
C GLU A 69 -18.16 -3.17 5.64
N GLY A 70 -18.08 -1.84 5.80
CA GLY A 70 -19.04 -1.05 6.55
C GLY A 70 -20.47 -1.20 6.04
N ASN A 71 -20.64 -1.25 4.72
CA ASN A 71 -21.93 -1.49 4.07
C ASN A 71 -22.55 -2.86 4.41
N TRP A 72 -21.74 -3.83 4.84
CA TRP A 72 -22.19 -5.17 5.20
C TRP A 72 -22.46 -5.36 6.69
N VAL A 73 -22.08 -4.44 7.57
CA VAL A 73 -22.30 -4.56 9.03
C VAL A 73 -23.77 -4.83 9.37
N THR A 74 -24.69 -4.10 8.76
CA THR A 74 -26.14 -4.28 9.02
C THR A 74 -26.71 -5.54 8.38
N ARG A 75 -26.14 -6.01 7.27
CA ARG A 75 -26.62 -7.12 6.45
C ARG A 75 -25.94 -8.46 6.75
N ALA A 76 -24.88 -8.48 7.54
CA ALA A 76 -24.17 -9.70 7.89
C ALA A 76 -25.12 -10.73 8.54
N PRO A 77 -24.96 -12.04 8.24
CA PRO A 77 -25.99 -13.06 8.48
C PRO A 77 -26.23 -13.43 9.93
N SER A 78 -25.41 -12.97 10.87
CA SER A 78 -25.60 -13.21 12.30
C SER A 78 -24.95 -12.12 13.14
N LEU A 79 -25.35 -11.99 14.40
CA LEU A 79 -24.75 -11.05 15.36
C LEU A 79 -23.24 -11.29 15.51
N LYS A 80 -22.83 -12.58 15.57
CA LYS A 80 -21.40 -12.94 15.61
C LYS A 80 -20.65 -12.42 14.40
N ARG A 81 -21.21 -12.58 13.18
CA ARG A 81 -20.60 -12.08 11.93
C ARG A 81 -20.54 -10.55 11.87
N LYS A 82 -21.57 -9.88 12.41
CA LYS A 82 -21.57 -8.41 12.54
C LYS A 82 -20.44 -7.93 13.45
N ALA A 83 -20.27 -8.57 14.60
CA ALA A 83 -19.21 -8.20 15.55
C ALA A 83 -17.81 -8.42 14.97
N ILE A 84 -17.58 -9.54 14.26
CA ILE A 84 -16.31 -9.81 13.58
C ILE A 84 -16.04 -8.76 12.50
N LEU A 85 -17.04 -8.45 11.68
CA LEU A 85 -16.88 -7.46 10.61
C LEU A 85 -16.61 -6.06 11.16
N LEU A 86 -17.26 -5.67 12.24
CA LEU A 86 -17.01 -4.38 12.90
C LEU A 86 -15.56 -4.30 13.43
N ALA A 87 -15.07 -5.37 14.06
CA ALA A 87 -13.68 -5.44 14.51
C ALA A 87 -12.71 -5.30 13.32
N LYS A 88 -12.98 -5.99 12.21
CA LYS A 88 -12.17 -5.89 11.01
C LYS A 88 -12.14 -4.46 10.43
N ILE A 89 -13.27 -3.77 10.35
CA ILE A 89 -13.33 -2.38 9.88
C ILE A 89 -12.45 -1.46 10.74
N GLN A 90 -12.46 -1.67 12.06
CA GLN A 90 -11.60 -0.90 12.96
C GLN A 90 -10.11 -1.20 12.74
N ASP A 91 -9.78 -2.44 12.45
CA ASP A 91 -8.43 -2.89 12.13
C ASP A 91 -7.92 -2.22 10.84
N GLU A 92 -8.71 -2.23 9.77
CA GLU A 92 -8.38 -1.57 8.50
C GLU A 92 -8.12 -0.06 8.70
N GLY A 93 -8.98 0.59 9.52
CA GLY A 93 -8.76 1.99 9.89
C GLY A 93 -7.45 2.20 10.65
N GLY A 94 -7.11 1.30 11.56
CA GLY A 94 -5.84 1.29 12.30
C GLY A 94 -4.64 1.09 11.39
N HIS A 95 -4.71 0.13 10.47
CA HIS A 95 -3.66 -0.13 9.47
C HIS A 95 -3.42 1.11 8.59
N GLY A 96 -4.49 1.72 8.08
CA GLY A 96 -4.39 2.94 7.28
C GLY A 96 -3.68 4.07 8.02
N LEU A 97 -4.04 4.33 9.27
CA LEU A 97 -3.39 5.34 10.11
C LEU A 97 -1.92 5.02 10.38
N TYR A 98 -1.60 3.75 10.61
CA TYR A 98 -0.24 3.29 10.84
C TYR A 98 0.64 3.48 9.60
N LEU A 99 0.12 3.13 8.43
CA LEU A 99 0.82 3.31 7.16
C LEU A 99 1.02 4.80 6.80
N TYR A 100 0.05 5.67 7.10
CA TYR A 100 0.25 7.11 6.96
C TYR A 100 1.37 7.61 7.87
N ALA A 101 1.42 7.14 9.13
CA ALA A 101 2.52 7.48 10.02
C ALA A 101 3.88 7.00 9.49
N ALA A 102 3.93 5.81 8.87
CA ALA A 102 5.14 5.34 8.21
C ALA A 102 5.56 6.24 7.04
N ALA A 103 4.62 6.72 6.22
CA ALA A 103 4.91 7.67 5.15
C ALA A 103 5.43 9.02 5.69
N GLU A 104 4.93 9.48 6.85
CA GLU A 104 5.42 10.69 7.52
C GLU A 104 6.89 10.57 7.91
N THR A 105 7.35 9.40 8.34
CA THR A 105 8.79 9.17 8.65
C THR A 105 9.68 9.29 7.41
N LEU A 106 9.10 9.12 6.22
CA LEU A 106 9.78 9.27 4.93
C LEU A 106 9.68 10.70 4.35
N GLY A 107 9.07 11.63 5.10
CA GLY A 107 9.01 13.05 4.76
C GLY A 107 7.78 13.48 3.97
N VAL A 108 6.70 12.70 3.98
CA VAL A 108 5.43 13.07 3.31
C VAL A 108 4.36 13.35 4.37
N ALA A 109 3.75 14.52 4.33
CA ALA A 109 2.71 14.87 5.28
C ALA A 109 1.44 14.02 5.08
N ARG A 110 0.86 13.55 6.19
CA ARG A 110 -0.39 12.78 6.18
C ARG A 110 -1.53 13.55 5.53
N ASP A 111 -1.66 14.83 5.84
CA ASP A 111 -2.72 15.68 5.31
C ASP A 111 -2.67 15.77 3.79
N ASP A 112 -1.47 15.86 3.21
CA ASP A 112 -1.28 15.87 1.74
C ASP A 112 -1.75 14.55 1.11
N LEU A 113 -1.50 13.42 1.79
CA LEU A 113 -1.94 12.10 1.33
C LEU A 113 -3.46 11.95 1.41
N ILE A 114 -4.07 12.42 2.49
CA ILE A 114 -5.52 12.41 2.67
C ILE A 114 -6.19 13.34 1.66
N ASP A 115 -5.67 14.53 1.46
CA ASP A 115 -6.16 15.47 0.44
C ASP A 115 -6.05 14.90 -0.97
N ALA A 116 -4.97 14.19 -1.27
CA ALA A 116 -4.83 13.49 -2.55
C ALA A 116 -5.88 12.39 -2.72
N LEU A 117 -6.20 11.65 -1.67
CA LEU A 117 -7.25 10.62 -1.69
C LEU A 117 -8.64 11.24 -1.90
N LEU A 118 -9.01 12.24 -1.09
CA LEU A 118 -10.33 12.89 -1.14
C LEU A 118 -10.57 13.64 -2.44
N SER A 119 -9.52 14.19 -3.06
CA SER A 119 -9.59 14.87 -4.36
C SER A 119 -9.54 13.93 -5.58
N GLY A 120 -9.47 12.60 -5.35
CA GLY A 120 -9.42 11.60 -6.42
C GLY A 120 -8.08 11.54 -7.18
N ARG A 121 -7.02 12.18 -6.66
CA ARG A 121 -5.66 12.14 -7.25
C ARG A 121 -4.85 10.93 -6.80
N ALA A 122 -5.21 10.33 -5.67
CA ALA A 122 -4.52 9.17 -5.14
C ALA A 122 -5.02 7.87 -5.78
N LYS A 123 -4.14 6.87 -5.78
CA LYS A 123 -4.47 5.51 -6.21
C LYS A 123 -4.65 4.62 -4.99
N TYR A 124 -5.59 3.71 -5.09
CA TYR A 124 -5.85 2.61 -4.15
C TYR A 124 -6.25 1.35 -4.91
N SER A 125 -6.47 0.24 -4.23
CA SER A 125 -6.89 -1.01 -4.87
C SER A 125 -8.23 -0.84 -5.59
N SER A 126 -8.24 -1.00 -6.91
CA SER A 126 -9.41 -0.78 -7.76
C SER A 126 -10.58 -1.72 -7.45
N ILE A 127 -10.34 -2.82 -6.75
CA ILE A 127 -11.40 -3.77 -6.35
C ILE A 127 -12.47 -3.09 -5.50
N PHE A 128 -12.11 -2.09 -4.70
CA PHE A 128 -13.03 -1.35 -3.84
C PHE A 128 -14.00 -0.43 -4.59
N ASN A 129 -13.81 -0.24 -5.90
CA ASN A 129 -14.75 0.46 -6.75
C ASN A 129 -15.93 -0.42 -7.21
N TYR A 130 -15.87 -1.73 -6.94
CA TYR A 130 -16.91 -2.66 -7.34
C TYR A 130 -17.77 -3.07 -6.12
N PRO A 131 -19.08 -3.18 -6.30
CA PRO A 131 -19.95 -3.61 -5.22
C PRO A 131 -19.68 -5.08 -4.84
N ALA A 132 -19.82 -5.38 -3.55
CA ALA A 132 -19.90 -6.75 -3.05
C ALA A 132 -21.39 -7.14 -2.89
N PRO A 133 -22.03 -7.76 -3.89
CA PRO A 133 -23.48 -7.98 -3.90
C PRO A 133 -23.94 -9.05 -2.91
N SER A 134 -23.08 -10.00 -2.56
CA SER A 134 -23.40 -11.07 -1.61
C SER A 134 -22.41 -11.12 -0.45
N TRP A 135 -22.80 -11.80 0.63
CA TRP A 135 -21.92 -12.09 1.76
C TRP A 135 -20.69 -12.91 1.35
N ALA A 136 -20.84 -13.80 0.38
CA ALA A 136 -19.73 -14.58 -0.17
C ALA A 136 -18.74 -13.69 -0.92
N ASP A 137 -19.21 -12.73 -1.71
CA ASP A 137 -18.36 -11.76 -2.42
C ASP A 137 -17.58 -10.91 -1.41
N MET A 138 -18.26 -10.45 -0.35
CA MET A 138 -17.59 -9.70 0.74
C MET A 138 -16.48 -10.52 1.39
N GLY A 139 -16.78 -11.80 1.71
CA GLY A 139 -15.79 -12.71 2.28
C GLY A 139 -14.63 -13.02 1.33
N ALA A 140 -14.92 -13.17 0.03
CA ALA A 140 -13.89 -13.42 -0.98
C ALA A 140 -12.96 -12.20 -1.18
N ILE A 141 -13.54 -10.99 -1.21
CA ILE A 141 -12.74 -9.75 -1.29
C ILE A 141 -11.81 -9.66 -0.08
N GLY A 142 -12.32 -9.76 1.15
CA GLY A 142 -11.51 -9.71 2.36
C GLY A 142 -10.39 -10.76 2.35
N TRP A 143 -10.73 -12.03 2.01
CA TRP A 143 -9.73 -13.09 1.98
C TRP A 143 -8.62 -12.87 0.94
N LEU A 144 -8.99 -12.52 -0.29
CA LEU A 144 -8.04 -12.40 -1.40
C LEU A 144 -7.25 -11.10 -1.35
N VAL A 145 -7.87 -9.99 -1.00
CA VAL A 145 -7.21 -8.68 -0.98
C VAL A 145 -6.28 -8.58 0.21
N ASP A 146 -6.73 -8.99 1.40
CA ASP A 146 -5.89 -8.98 2.60
C ASP A 146 -4.72 -9.98 2.45
N GLY A 147 -4.99 -11.17 1.91
CA GLY A 147 -3.93 -12.14 1.61
C GLY A 147 -2.88 -11.57 0.64
N ALA A 148 -3.30 -10.86 -0.40
CA ALA A 148 -2.40 -10.21 -1.33
C ALA A 148 -1.63 -9.04 -0.68
N ALA A 149 -2.27 -8.28 0.22
CA ALA A 149 -1.64 -7.20 0.96
C ALA A 149 -0.55 -7.73 1.89
N ILE A 150 -0.84 -8.78 2.66
CA ILE A 150 0.14 -9.45 3.54
C ILE A 150 1.34 -9.94 2.73
N MET A 151 1.11 -10.64 1.63
CA MET A 151 2.20 -11.14 0.77
C MET A 151 3.03 -10.00 0.18
N ASN A 152 2.39 -8.92 -0.24
CA ASN A 152 3.09 -7.75 -0.77
C ASN A 152 3.96 -7.07 0.30
N GLN A 153 3.47 -6.96 1.54
CA GLN A 153 4.25 -6.43 2.66
C GLN A 153 5.46 -7.30 2.97
N ILE A 154 5.27 -8.62 3.06
CA ILE A 154 6.37 -9.55 3.34
C ILE A 154 7.45 -9.46 2.24
N LEU A 155 7.05 -9.39 0.97
CA LEU A 155 7.99 -9.42 -0.16
C LEU A 155 8.61 -8.06 -0.47
N SER A 156 7.87 -6.96 -0.25
CA SER A 156 8.34 -5.62 -0.62
C SER A 156 9.03 -4.88 0.52
N LEU A 157 8.71 -5.21 1.77
CA LEU A 157 9.19 -4.52 2.95
C LEU A 157 10.14 -5.38 3.78
N ILE A 158 10.68 -6.45 3.20
CA ILE A 158 11.57 -7.38 3.91
C ILE A 158 12.86 -6.73 4.41
N HIS A 159 13.25 -5.60 3.79
CA HIS A 159 14.45 -4.85 4.13
C HIS A 159 14.19 -3.56 4.93
N ILE A 160 12.95 -3.35 5.38
CA ILE A 160 12.54 -2.17 6.17
C ILE A 160 12.33 -2.55 7.62
#